data_c2f2c12ce5f5576b01686d28d33f312e
#
_entry.id   c2f2c12ce5f5576b01686d28d33f312e
#
_cell.length_a   1.000
_cell.length_b   1.000
_cell.length_c   1.000
_cell.angle_alpha   90.00
_cell.angle_beta   90.00
_cell.angle_gamma   90.00
#
_symmetry.space_group_name_H-M   'P 1'
#
loop_
_entity.id
_entity.type
_entity.pdbx_description
1 polymer ?
#
loop_
_entity_poly.entity_id
_entity_poly.type
_entity_poly.pdbx_seq_one_letter_code
_entity_poly.pdbx_strand_id
1 'polypeptide(L)'
;ARPALGVKLVDVTDAQTAQQLGVSTMGVYVVEVTKGSGAEAAGVQAGDRVLAVDDTAVSDSSALKNYLKDKAIGDSVNLQVERNGKVQTLTVTLGSNQ
;
A
#
# COMPACT_ATOMS: atom_id res chain seq x y z
N ALA A 1 6.30 -14.89 12.16
CA ALA A 1 5.40 -14.19 11.24
C ALA A 1 5.62 -12.67 11.33
N ARG A 2 5.49 -11.97 10.22
CA ARG A 2 5.69 -10.53 10.15
C ARG A 2 4.35 -9.84 9.88
N PRO A 3 4.13 -8.64 10.44
CA PRO A 3 2.93 -7.89 10.09
C PRO A 3 2.97 -7.48 8.62
N ALA A 4 1.85 -7.59 7.95
CA ALA A 4 1.75 -7.25 6.53
C ALA A 4 0.36 -6.74 6.19
N LEU A 5 0.30 -5.86 5.18
CA LEU A 5 -0.97 -5.36 4.66
C LEU A 5 -1.69 -6.40 3.81
N GLY A 6 -0.93 -7.30 3.17
CA GLY A 6 -1.50 -8.26 2.24
C GLY A 6 -1.64 -7.70 0.83
N VAL A 7 -0.68 -6.89 0.41
CA VAL A 7 -0.67 -6.30 -0.93
C VAL A 7 0.68 -6.52 -1.59
N LYS A 8 0.68 -6.57 -2.91
CA LYS A 8 1.89 -6.45 -3.71
C LYS A 8 2.02 -5.02 -4.20
N LEU A 9 3.22 -4.48 -4.01
CA LEU A 9 3.53 -3.10 -4.36
C LEU A 9 4.56 -3.06 -5.47
N VAL A 10 4.46 -2.04 -6.33
CA VAL A 10 5.46 -1.74 -7.34
C VAL A 10 5.86 -0.29 -7.19
N ASP A 11 7.17 -0.05 -7.19
CA ASP A 11 7.72 1.31 -7.18
C ASP A 11 7.79 1.82 -8.62
N VAL A 12 6.98 2.82 -8.92
CA VAL A 12 7.01 3.48 -10.22
C VAL A 12 8.00 4.63 -10.12
N THR A 13 9.19 4.41 -10.66
CA THR A 13 10.29 5.39 -10.58
C THR A 13 10.68 5.96 -11.94
N ASP A 14 10.09 5.44 -13.03
CA ASP A 14 10.37 5.91 -14.38
C ASP A 14 9.14 5.83 -15.26
N ALA A 15 9.21 6.48 -16.43
CA ALA A 15 8.09 6.55 -17.35
C ALA A 15 7.73 5.18 -17.95
N GLN A 16 8.69 4.31 -18.12
CA GLN A 16 8.46 2.99 -18.70
C GLN A 16 7.60 2.13 -17.77
N THR A 17 7.94 2.12 -16.47
CA THR A 17 7.15 1.40 -15.48
C THR A 17 5.75 2.00 -15.36
N ALA A 18 5.64 3.33 -15.40
CA ALA A 18 4.36 4.00 -15.36
C ALA A 18 3.48 3.58 -16.54
N GLN A 19 4.05 3.49 -17.74
CA GLN A 19 3.33 3.03 -18.91
C GLN A 19 2.84 1.60 -18.76
N GLN A 20 3.67 0.71 -18.23
CA GLN A 20 3.31 -0.70 -18.03
C GLN A 20 2.13 -0.86 -17.09
N LEU A 21 2.03 0.01 -16.08
CA LEU A 21 0.91 0.00 -15.14
C LEU A 21 -0.28 0.83 -15.59
N GLY A 22 -0.12 1.63 -16.66
CA GLY A 22 -1.17 2.49 -17.15
C GLY A 22 -1.41 3.71 -16.26
N VAL A 23 -0.37 4.18 -15.54
CA VAL A 23 -0.47 5.34 -14.66
C VAL A 23 0.37 6.48 -15.19
N SER A 24 0.04 7.71 -14.77
CA SER A 24 0.71 8.91 -15.25
C SER A 24 1.64 9.55 -14.22
N THR A 25 1.64 9.07 -12.98
CA THR A 25 2.47 9.62 -11.91
C THR A 25 3.34 8.54 -11.30
N MET A 26 4.47 8.97 -10.76
CA MET A 26 5.38 8.07 -10.05
C MET A 26 4.92 7.89 -8.60
N GLY A 27 5.35 6.82 -7.98
CA GLY A 27 5.03 6.52 -6.59
C GLY A 27 4.92 5.03 -6.34
N VAL A 28 4.30 4.68 -5.22
CA VAL A 28 4.09 3.28 -4.82
C VAL A 28 2.68 2.89 -5.21
N TYR A 29 2.54 1.86 -6.03
CA TYR A 29 1.23 1.40 -6.48
C TYR A 29 0.95 -0.01 -6.00
N VAL A 30 -0.30 -0.22 -5.62
CA VAL A 30 -0.81 -1.56 -5.30
C VAL A 30 -1.13 -2.26 -6.62
N VAL A 31 -0.49 -3.40 -6.88
CA VAL A 31 -0.75 -4.18 -8.11
C VAL A 31 -1.58 -5.41 -7.82
N GLU A 32 -1.62 -5.87 -6.58
CA GLU A 32 -2.41 -7.03 -6.20
C GLU A 32 -2.78 -6.93 -4.73
N VAL A 33 -4.00 -7.33 -4.40
CA VAL A 33 -4.48 -7.41 -3.01
C VAL A 33 -4.74 -8.88 -2.70
N THR A 34 -4.12 -9.39 -1.64
CA THR A 34 -4.28 -10.77 -1.23
C THR A 34 -5.68 -11.00 -0.68
N LYS A 35 -6.35 -12.03 -1.18
CA LYS A 35 -7.68 -12.38 -0.72
C LYS A 35 -7.66 -12.76 0.76
N GLY A 36 -8.60 -12.22 1.52
CA GLY A 36 -8.70 -12.49 2.95
C GLY A 36 -7.76 -11.66 3.81
N SER A 37 -7.01 -10.72 3.20
CA SER A 37 -6.07 -9.88 3.94
C SER A 37 -6.77 -8.69 4.60
N GLY A 38 -6.05 -8.04 5.51
CA GLY A 38 -6.53 -6.79 6.11
C GLY A 38 -6.74 -5.69 5.07
N ALA A 39 -5.88 -5.64 4.04
CA ALA A 39 -6.02 -4.65 2.97
C ALA A 39 -7.32 -4.88 2.18
N GLU A 40 -7.65 -6.12 1.86
CA GLU A 40 -8.90 -6.43 1.17
C GLU A 40 -10.10 -6.01 2.03
N ALA A 41 -10.07 -6.33 3.31
CA ALA A 41 -11.16 -5.97 4.23
C ALA A 41 -11.30 -4.45 4.37
N ALA A 42 -10.21 -3.72 4.26
CA ALA A 42 -10.21 -2.25 4.36
C ALA A 42 -10.66 -1.55 3.08
N GLY A 43 -10.73 -2.28 1.96
CA GLY A 43 -11.15 -1.70 0.69
C GLY A 43 -10.01 -1.26 -0.20
N VAL A 44 -8.78 -1.68 0.07
CA VAL A 44 -7.65 -1.40 -0.81
C VAL A 44 -7.83 -2.15 -2.12
N GLN A 45 -7.56 -1.51 -3.23
CA GLN A 45 -7.75 -2.08 -4.56
C GLN A 45 -6.47 -1.95 -5.38
N ALA A 46 -6.30 -2.87 -6.33
CA ALA A 46 -5.21 -2.77 -7.30
C ALA A 46 -5.36 -1.46 -8.08
N GLY A 47 -4.25 -0.76 -8.27
CA GLY A 47 -4.23 0.55 -8.91
C GLY A 47 -4.19 1.71 -7.93
N ASP A 48 -4.39 1.47 -6.64
CA ASP A 48 -4.28 2.53 -5.63
C ASP A 48 -2.83 2.96 -5.49
N ARG A 49 -2.60 4.27 -5.42
CA ARG A 49 -1.27 4.82 -5.13
C ARG A 49 -1.16 5.11 -3.65
N VAL A 50 -0.19 4.50 -2.99
CA VAL A 50 0.03 4.71 -1.56
C VAL A 50 0.76 6.02 -1.34
N LEU A 51 0.19 6.91 -0.56
CA LEU A 51 0.75 8.23 -0.27
C LEU A 51 1.42 8.29 1.08
N ALA A 52 0.79 7.72 2.10
CA ALA A 52 1.29 7.78 3.48
C ALA A 52 0.70 6.67 4.32
N VAL A 53 1.35 6.39 5.46
CA VAL A 53 0.85 5.47 6.47
C VAL A 53 0.98 6.16 7.83
N ASP A 54 -0.14 6.28 8.55
CA ASP A 54 -0.21 6.97 9.86
C ASP A 54 0.44 8.36 9.82
N ASP A 55 0.13 9.13 8.76
CA ASP A 55 0.68 10.47 8.52
C ASP A 55 2.19 10.49 8.20
N THR A 56 2.81 9.33 8.01
CA THR A 56 4.21 9.24 7.57
C THR A 56 4.24 9.07 6.07
N ALA A 57 4.87 9.99 5.35
CA ALA A 57 4.93 9.93 3.89
C ALA A 57 5.69 8.69 3.44
N VAL A 58 5.15 8.03 2.41
CA VAL A 58 5.74 6.83 1.81
C VAL A 58 6.22 7.19 0.43
N SER A 59 7.53 7.20 0.23
CA SER A 59 8.13 7.52 -1.07
C SER A 59 8.40 6.29 -1.92
N ASP A 60 8.53 5.12 -1.28
CA ASP A 60 8.75 3.85 -1.97
C ASP A 60 8.22 2.69 -1.12
N SER A 61 8.23 1.49 -1.70
CA SER A 61 7.74 0.32 -0.97
C SER A 61 8.61 -0.03 0.22
N SER A 62 9.91 0.26 0.16
CA SER A 62 10.82 0.00 1.28
C SER A 62 10.46 0.84 2.50
N ALA A 63 10.09 2.11 2.30
CA ALA A 63 9.66 2.98 3.40
C ALA A 63 8.43 2.41 4.10
N LEU A 64 7.46 1.91 3.33
CA LEU A 64 6.27 1.29 3.89
C LEU A 64 6.62 0.02 4.66
N LYS A 65 7.45 -0.84 4.11
CA LYS A 65 7.86 -2.07 4.78
C LYS A 65 8.63 -1.78 6.06
N ASN A 66 9.51 -0.78 6.05
CA ASN A 66 10.28 -0.38 7.22
C ASN A 66 9.38 0.15 8.32
N TYR A 67 8.34 0.89 7.97
CA TYR A 67 7.36 1.36 8.94
C TYR A 67 6.62 0.20 9.59
N LEU A 68 6.21 -0.77 8.77
CA LEU A 68 5.39 -1.89 9.24
C LEU A 68 6.17 -2.89 10.10
N LYS A 69 7.49 -2.99 9.92
CA LYS A 69 8.27 -3.99 10.66
C LYS A 69 8.26 -3.77 12.17
N ASP A 70 7.98 -2.54 12.63
CA ASP A 70 7.89 -2.21 14.05
C ASP A 70 6.49 -2.38 14.60
N LYS A 71 5.55 -2.81 13.77
CA LYS A 71 4.16 -3.07 14.18
C LYS A 71 4.00 -4.55 14.50
N ALA A 72 2.88 -4.88 15.15
CA ALA A 72 2.54 -6.27 15.47
C ALA A 72 1.35 -6.73 14.64
N ILE A 73 1.24 -8.05 14.46
CA ILE A 73 0.06 -8.64 13.83
C ILE A 73 -1.16 -8.27 14.67
N GLY A 74 -2.20 -7.77 14.02
CA GLY A 74 -3.40 -7.27 14.68
C GLY A 74 -3.42 -5.77 14.90
N ASP A 75 -2.28 -5.09 14.75
CA ASP A 75 -2.25 -3.63 14.81
C ASP A 75 -2.95 -3.05 13.59
N SER A 76 -3.55 -1.89 13.74
CA SER A 76 -4.19 -1.17 12.64
C SER A 76 -3.35 0.04 12.26
N VAL A 77 -3.31 0.33 10.96
CA VAL A 77 -2.66 1.53 10.43
C VAL A 77 -3.63 2.27 9.51
N ASN A 78 -3.48 3.57 9.43
CA ASN A 78 -4.26 4.40 8.52
C ASN A 78 -3.44 4.60 7.24
N LEU A 79 -3.91 4.01 6.16
CA LEU A 79 -3.23 4.06 4.87
C LEU A 79 -3.90 5.11 4.00
N GLN A 80 -3.14 6.12 3.57
CA GLN A 80 -3.65 7.11 2.62
C GLN A 80 -3.33 6.65 1.21
N VAL A 81 -4.34 6.54 0.38
CA VAL A 81 -4.19 6.13 -1.01
C VAL A 81 -4.88 7.14 -1.93
N GLU A 82 -4.39 7.24 -3.15
CA GLU A 82 -5.03 8.03 -4.19
C GLU A 82 -5.67 7.08 -5.20
N ARG A 83 -6.96 7.28 -5.44
CA ARG A 83 -7.74 6.48 -6.38
C ARG A 83 -8.55 7.44 -7.25
N ASN A 84 -8.34 7.38 -8.56
CA ASN A 84 -9.05 8.24 -9.51
C ASN A 84 -8.93 9.73 -9.18
N GLY A 85 -7.73 10.14 -8.72
CA GLY A 85 -7.45 11.52 -8.36
C GLY A 85 -7.98 11.94 -6.99
N LYS A 86 -8.55 11.02 -6.21
CA LYS A 86 -9.10 11.32 -4.89
C LYS A 86 -8.29 10.62 -3.81
N VAL A 87 -7.94 11.37 -2.77
CA VAL A 87 -7.24 10.83 -1.62
C VAL A 87 -8.24 10.23 -0.64
N GLN A 88 -7.98 9.00 -0.23
CA GLN A 88 -8.82 8.30 0.75
C GLN A 88 -7.93 7.77 1.86
N THR A 89 -8.46 7.73 3.08
CA THR A 89 -7.79 7.10 4.21
C THR A 89 -8.50 5.80 4.54
N LEU A 90 -7.75 4.70 4.50
CA LEU A 90 -8.28 3.37 4.79
C LEU A 90 -7.59 2.81 6.02
N THR A 91 -8.37 2.32 6.98
CA THR A 91 -7.81 1.68 8.17
C THR A 91 -7.61 0.21 7.87
N VAL A 92 -6.36 -0.24 7.88
CA VAL A 92 -5.98 -1.61 7.55
C VAL A 92 -5.48 -2.32 8.81
N THR A 93 -6.04 -3.48 9.10
CA THR A 93 -5.55 -4.32 10.18
C THR A 93 -4.47 -5.25 9.63
N LEU A 94 -3.31 -5.25 10.28
CA LEU A 94 -2.17 -6.02 9.81
C LEU A 94 -2.36 -7.51 10.10
N GLY A 95 -2.13 -8.32 9.10
CA GLY A 95 -2.17 -9.76 9.23
C GLY A 95 -0.79 -10.37 9.21
N SER A 96 -0.74 -11.69 9.21
CA SER A 96 0.52 -12.43 9.12
C SER A 96 1.00 -12.47 7.67
N ASN A 97 2.28 -12.22 7.48
CA ASN A 97 2.93 -12.41 6.19
C ASN A 97 3.30 -13.89 6.06
N GLN A 98 2.69 -14.54 5.10
CA GLN A 98 2.93 -15.97 4.85
C GLN A 98 3.81 -16.17 3.65
#